data_1aab21b5e97f81a4f20323a65f20ad32
#
_entry.id   1aab21b5e97f81a4f20323a65f20ad32
#
_cell.length_a   1.000
_cell.length_b   1.000
_cell.length_c   1.000
_cell.angle_alpha   90.00
_cell.angle_beta   90.00
_cell.angle_gamma   90.00
#
_symmetry.space_group_name_H-M   'P 1'
#
loop_
_entity.id
_entity.type
_entity.pdbx_description
1 polymer ?
#
loop_
_entity_poly.entity_id
_entity_poly.type
_entity_poly.pdbx_seq_one_letter_code
_entity_poly.pdbx_strand_id
1 'polypeptide(L)'
;LMAVVMGMSVTSCMNGDDNHNVTMTVPVKYNYGSFLMGDGTTKLVPTTELGFLDGNMFIISCQYDQSQVTANSTSIPVTLLSTPLCIDPKGNEGLNPQKTEPTNPLYSLDKQQSSLVYYDKNTIVLTMPYWVKVTNSSVEDSEVKKHSFVLSYDPEAMTASDTKLKLYISHVVEDAGETV
;
A
#
# COMPACT_ATOMS: atom_id res chain seq x y z
N LEU A 1 -27.39 -0.90 -3.99
CA LEU A 1 -26.09 -1.28 -3.46
C LEU A 1 -25.03 -0.83 -4.45
N MET A 2 -24.38 0.26 -4.18
CA MET A 2 -23.36 0.85 -5.06
C MET A 2 -22.01 0.30 -4.61
N ALA A 3 -21.48 -0.68 -5.35
CA ALA A 3 -20.13 -1.17 -5.12
C ALA A 3 -19.16 -0.07 -5.60
N VAL A 4 -18.54 0.60 -4.66
CA VAL A 4 -17.45 1.53 -4.95
C VAL A 4 -16.21 0.71 -5.26
N VAL A 5 -15.93 0.53 -6.54
CA VAL A 5 -14.65 -0.03 -7.03
C VAL A 5 -13.59 1.05 -6.82
N MET A 6 -12.95 1.02 -5.66
CA MET A 6 -11.85 1.94 -5.37
C MET A 6 -10.59 1.48 -6.09
N GLY A 7 -10.14 2.31 -7.01
CA GLY A 7 -8.74 2.45 -7.42
C GLY A 7 -7.99 1.19 -7.85
N MET A 8 -8.66 0.21 -8.43
CA MET A 8 -7.99 -0.91 -9.06
C MET A 8 -7.61 -0.50 -10.48
N SER A 9 -6.34 -0.50 -10.82
CA SER A 9 -5.94 -0.50 -12.22
C SER A 9 -6.23 -1.88 -12.79
N VAL A 10 -7.46 -2.08 -13.28
CA VAL A 10 -7.85 -3.28 -14.00
C VAL A 10 -7.55 -3.02 -15.46
N THR A 11 -6.47 -3.57 -15.98
CA THR A 11 -6.24 -3.63 -17.42
C THR A 11 -6.86 -4.91 -17.97
N SER A 12 -8.06 -4.79 -18.52
CA SER A 12 -8.65 -5.82 -19.34
C SER A 12 -8.06 -5.72 -20.74
N CYS A 13 -7.20 -6.65 -21.11
CA CYS A 13 -6.85 -6.84 -22.51
C CYS A 13 -8.02 -7.52 -23.23
N MET A 14 -8.93 -6.73 -23.77
CA MET A 14 -9.91 -7.22 -24.72
C MET A 14 -9.21 -7.44 -26.08
N ASN A 15 -8.59 -8.58 -26.24
CA ASN A 15 -8.25 -9.12 -27.54
C ASN A 15 -9.18 -10.31 -27.78
N GLY A 16 -9.82 -10.35 -28.93
CA GLY A 16 -10.96 -11.20 -29.31
C GLY A 16 -10.78 -12.73 -29.34
N ASP A 17 -10.04 -13.29 -28.41
CA ASP A 17 -9.99 -14.70 -28.07
C ASP A 17 -10.55 -14.87 -26.64
N ASP A 18 -11.15 -16.02 -26.34
CA ASP A 18 -11.83 -16.42 -25.09
C ASP A 18 -10.96 -16.32 -23.80
N ASN A 19 -10.12 -15.29 -23.70
CA ASN A 19 -9.25 -15.08 -22.56
C ASN A 19 -9.98 -14.25 -21.49
N HIS A 20 -10.55 -14.94 -20.50
CA HIS A 20 -11.23 -14.33 -19.35
C HIS A 20 -10.26 -13.89 -18.22
N ASN A 21 -8.96 -13.85 -18.49
CA ASN A 21 -7.98 -13.49 -17.50
C ASN A 21 -7.95 -11.97 -17.24
N VAL A 22 -8.08 -11.62 -15.98
CA VAL A 22 -7.98 -10.24 -15.49
C VAL A 22 -6.74 -10.09 -14.63
N THR A 23 -5.95 -9.06 -14.91
CA THR A 23 -4.78 -8.70 -14.12
C THR A 23 -5.13 -7.54 -13.18
N MET A 24 -4.66 -7.61 -11.93
CA MET A 24 -4.79 -6.52 -10.97
C MET A 24 -3.54 -6.36 -10.11
N THR A 25 -3.31 -5.13 -9.67
CA THR A 25 -2.30 -4.79 -8.67
C THR A 25 -3.00 -4.12 -7.49
N VAL A 26 -2.92 -4.75 -6.31
CA VAL A 26 -3.70 -4.34 -5.13
C VAL A 26 -2.91 -4.48 -3.84
N PRO A 27 -3.15 -3.59 -2.85
CA PRO A 27 -2.71 -3.82 -1.48
C PRO A 27 -3.59 -4.91 -0.84
N VAL A 28 -2.94 -5.80 -0.10
CA VAL A 28 -3.57 -6.95 0.55
C VAL A 28 -2.91 -7.24 1.89
N LYS A 29 -3.61 -7.95 2.77
CA LYS A 29 -3.07 -8.45 4.02
C LYS A 29 -2.91 -9.96 3.94
N TYR A 30 -1.72 -10.47 4.26
CA TYR A 30 -1.51 -11.92 4.28
C TYR A 30 -2.18 -12.56 5.49
N ASN A 31 -2.88 -13.65 5.28
CA ASN A 31 -3.62 -14.36 6.30
C ASN A 31 -3.71 -15.86 5.95
N TYR A 32 -2.95 -16.68 6.65
CA TYR A 32 -2.95 -18.15 6.56
C TYR A 32 -2.99 -18.69 5.11
N GLY A 33 -1.95 -18.39 4.33
CA GLY A 33 -1.79 -18.89 2.96
C GLY A 33 -2.61 -18.16 1.89
N SER A 34 -3.34 -17.12 2.26
CA SER A 34 -4.15 -16.30 1.35
C SER A 34 -3.91 -14.81 1.58
N PHE A 35 -4.33 -13.99 0.63
CA PHE A 35 -4.30 -12.54 0.73
C PHE A 35 -5.72 -12.00 0.91
N LEU A 36 -5.99 -11.36 2.03
CA LEU A 36 -7.26 -10.71 2.33
C LEU A 36 -7.31 -9.33 1.69
N MET A 37 -8.38 -9.06 0.94
CA MET A 37 -8.65 -7.73 0.39
C MET A 37 -9.24 -6.79 1.45
N GLY A 38 -9.21 -5.48 1.17
CA GLY A 38 -9.68 -4.45 2.08
C GLY A 38 -11.19 -4.45 2.37
N ASP A 39 -11.98 -5.24 1.66
CA ASP A 39 -13.39 -5.50 1.99
C ASP A 39 -13.57 -6.41 3.21
N GLY A 40 -12.47 -6.98 3.72
CA GLY A 40 -12.46 -7.86 4.89
C GLY A 40 -13.05 -9.26 4.66
N THR A 41 -13.47 -9.58 3.44
CA THR A 41 -14.17 -10.84 3.11
C THR A 41 -13.53 -11.60 1.95
N THR A 42 -13.09 -10.89 0.92
CA THR A 42 -12.55 -11.51 -0.29
C THR A 42 -11.11 -11.95 -0.07
N LYS A 43 -10.83 -13.20 -0.32
CA LYS A 43 -9.52 -13.82 -0.24
C LYS A 43 -9.00 -14.14 -1.64
N LEU A 44 -7.79 -13.68 -1.92
CA LEU A 44 -7.04 -14.07 -3.10
C LEU A 44 -6.15 -15.25 -2.70
N VAL A 45 -6.38 -16.39 -3.30
CA VAL A 45 -5.67 -17.64 -2.97
C VAL A 45 -4.63 -17.91 -4.04
N PRO A 46 -3.35 -17.71 -3.75
CA PRO A 46 -2.30 -17.99 -4.73
C PRO A 46 -2.22 -19.47 -5.04
N THR A 47 -1.92 -19.79 -6.29
CA THR A 47 -1.70 -21.17 -6.74
C THR A 47 -0.40 -21.78 -6.21
N THR A 48 0.49 -20.94 -5.70
CA THR A 48 1.77 -21.36 -5.10
C THR A 48 1.74 -21.09 -3.60
N GLU A 49 2.19 -22.03 -2.82
CA GLU A 49 2.29 -21.88 -1.37
C GLU A 49 3.33 -20.80 -1.00
N LEU A 50 2.95 -19.93 -0.08
CA LEU A 50 3.76 -18.79 0.35
C LEU A 50 4.02 -18.87 1.86
N GLY A 51 5.27 -18.68 2.25
CA GLY A 51 5.72 -18.73 3.65
C GLY A 51 5.86 -17.34 4.28
N PHE A 52 4.87 -16.46 4.17
CA PHE A 52 4.90 -15.14 4.80
C PHE A 52 4.39 -15.18 6.24
N LEU A 53 4.72 -14.12 6.98
CA LEU A 53 4.17 -13.92 8.32
C LEU A 53 2.75 -13.36 8.21
N ASP A 54 1.83 -13.95 8.98
CA ASP A 54 0.45 -13.49 9.06
C ASP A 54 0.37 -12.06 9.58
N GLY A 55 -0.56 -11.31 9.01
CA GLY A 55 -0.80 -9.93 9.38
C GLY A 55 0.02 -8.90 8.59
N ASN A 56 1.08 -9.32 7.90
CA ASN A 56 1.85 -8.41 7.05
C ASN A 56 1.04 -7.95 5.84
N MET A 57 1.26 -6.71 5.44
CA MET A 57 0.66 -6.14 4.24
C MET A 57 1.61 -6.23 3.05
N PHE A 58 1.04 -6.44 1.87
CA PHE A 58 1.77 -6.55 0.62
C PHE A 58 1.06 -5.76 -0.48
N ILE A 59 1.82 -5.35 -1.49
CA ILE A 59 1.30 -5.04 -2.82
C ILE A 59 1.56 -6.26 -3.67
N ILE A 60 0.52 -6.83 -4.25
CA ILE A 60 0.61 -7.96 -5.16
C ILE A 60 0.14 -7.58 -6.55
N SER A 61 0.82 -8.13 -7.56
CA SER A 61 0.35 -8.16 -8.94
C SER A 61 -0.06 -9.59 -9.26
N CYS A 62 -1.30 -9.80 -9.62
CA CYS A 62 -1.84 -11.12 -9.85
C CYS A 62 -2.85 -11.15 -11.00
N GLN A 63 -3.11 -12.36 -11.48
CA GLN A 63 -4.08 -12.65 -12.52
C GLN A 63 -5.07 -13.69 -12.03
N TYR A 64 -6.34 -13.55 -12.42
CA TYR A 64 -7.40 -14.53 -12.18
C TYR A 64 -8.31 -14.69 -13.38
N ASP A 65 -8.99 -15.82 -13.47
CA ASP A 65 -9.98 -16.09 -14.49
C ASP A 65 -11.35 -15.55 -14.04
N GLN A 66 -11.82 -14.51 -14.71
CA GLN A 66 -13.09 -13.84 -14.38
C GLN A 66 -14.30 -14.74 -14.57
N SER A 67 -14.23 -15.77 -15.44
CA SER A 67 -15.32 -16.71 -15.66
C SER A 67 -15.60 -17.58 -14.43
N GLN A 68 -14.62 -17.74 -13.55
CA GLN A 68 -14.70 -18.50 -12.29
C GLN A 68 -15.14 -17.65 -11.09
N VAL A 69 -15.36 -16.34 -11.29
CA VAL A 69 -15.71 -15.40 -10.22
C VAL A 69 -17.16 -14.96 -10.36
N THR A 70 -17.93 -15.13 -9.32
CA THR A 70 -19.32 -14.65 -9.22
C THR A 70 -19.42 -13.51 -8.21
N ALA A 71 -20.54 -12.78 -8.21
CA ALA A 71 -20.79 -11.71 -7.25
C ALA A 71 -20.74 -12.14 -5.76
N ASN A 72 -20.85 -13.44 -5.50
CA ASN A 72 -20.80 -14.01 -4.15
C ASN A 72 -19.49 -14.74 -3.84
N SER A 73 -18.51 -14.69 -4.75
CA SER A 73 -17.22 -15.34 -4.53
C SER A 73 -16.43 -14.61 -3.44
N THR A 74 -16.13 -15.29 -2.35
CA THR A 74 -15.29 -14.81 -1.25
C THR A 74 -13.88 -15.38 -1.30
N SER A 75 -13.61 -16.28 -2.25
CA SER A 75 -12.30 -16.89 -2.47
C SER A 75 -12.03 -16.95 -3.97
N ILE A 76 -10.95 -16.33 -4.40
CA ILE A 76 -10.59 -16.20 -5.81
C ILE A 76 -9.20 -16.81 -5.99
N PRO A 77 -9.06 -17.90 -6.75
CA PRO A 77 -7.76 -18.43 -7.12
C PRO A 77 -7.00 -17.40 -7.97
N VAL A 78 -5.73 -17.16 -7.65
CA VAL A 78 -4.90 -16.19 -8.38
C VAL A 78 -3.53 -16.76 -8.71
N THR A 79 -3.00 -16.35 -9.84
CA THR A 79 -1.59 -16.54 -10.19
C THR A 79 -0.84 -15.25 -9.95
N LEU A 80 0.19 -15.29 -9.13
CA LEU A 80 1.06 -14.13 -8.91
C LEU A 80 1.91 -13.87 -10.16
N LEU A 81 1.94 -12.62 -10.60
CA LEU A 81 2.73 -12.18 -11.76
C LEU A 81 4.13 -11.70 -11.37
N SER A 82 4.33 -11.38 -10.09
CA SER A 82 5.61 -10.97 -9.53
C SER A 82 5.69 -11.37 -8.06
N THR A 83 6.88 -11.30 -7.50
CA THR A 83 7.08 -11.45 -6.06
C THR A 83 6.30 -10.38 -5.30
N PRO A 84 5.48 -10.75 -4.30
CA PRO A 84 4.80 -9.80 -3.45
C PRO A 84 5.75 -8.80 -2.80
N LEU A 85 5.44 -7.51 -2.93
CA LEU A 85 6.20 -6.44 -2.29
C LEU A 85 5.66 -6.24 -0.87
N CYS A 86 6.46 -6.60 0.13
CA CYS A 86 6.10 -6.35 1.53
C CYS A 86 6.06 -4.84 1.80
N ILE A 87 4.98 -4.40 2.42
CA ILE A 87 4.83 -3.02 2.87
C ILE A 87 5.43 -2.95 4.27
N ASP A 88 6.56 -2.27 4.41
CA ASP A 88 7.15 -1.95 5.70
C ASP A 88 6.45 -0.70 6.26
N PRO A 89 5.72 -0.81 7.38
CA PRO A 89 5.04 0.33 7.97
C PRO A 89 6.08 1.28 8.59
N LYS A 90 6.47 2.27 7.81
CA LYS A 90 7.41 3.34 8.21
C LYS A 90 6.73 4.51 8.92
N GLY A 91 5.44 4.43 9.15
CA GLY A 91 4.64 5.48 9.74
C GLY A 91 4.01 5.09 11.07
N ASN A 92 3.37 6.04 11.70
CA ASN A 92 2.59 5.83 12.90
C ASN A 92 1.29 5.07 12.57
N GLU A 93 0.88 4.22 13.48
CA GLU A 93 -0.50 3.76 13.50
C GLU A 93 -1.41 4.93 13.89
N GLY A 94 -2.17 5.41 12.89
CA GLY A 94 -3.10 6.51 13.06
C GLY A 94 -2.55 7.88 12.63
N LEU A 95 -3.40 8.89 12.75
CA LEU A 95 -3.09 10.27 12.38
C LEU A 95 -2.64 11.06 13.62
N ASN A 96 -1.52 11.75 13.51
CA ASN A 96 -1.07 12.68 14.54
C ASN A 96 -1.85 14.00 14.41
N PRO A 97 -2.54 14.48 15.46
CA PRO A 97 -3.24 15.77 15.44
C PRO A 97 -2.29 16.98 15.53
N GLN A 98 -0.99 16.74 15.56
CA GLN A 98 0.03 17.79 15.55
C GLN A 98 0.96 17.60 14.37
N LYS A 99 1.19 18.69 13.63
CA LYS A 99 2.16 18.67 12.56
C LYS A 99 3.55 18.39 13.11
N THR A 100 4.19 17.36 12.57
CA THR A 100 5.59 17.04 12.87
C THR A 100 6.49 17.79 11.88
N GLU A 101 7.50 18.48 12.38
CA GLU A 101 8.48 19.13 11.50
C GLU A 101 9.34 18.07 10.81
N PRO A 102 9.46 18.13 9.47
CA PRO A 102 10.31 17.21 8.74
C PRO A 102 11.79 17.54 8.97
N THR A 103 12.61 16.51 9.11
CA THR A 103 14.08 16.69 9.15
C THR A 103 14.72 16.57 7.77
N ASN A 104 14.06 15.85 6.86
CA ASN A 104 14.57 15.60 5.52
C ASN A 104 13.48 15.82 4.46
N PRO A 105 13.88 16.24 3.25
CA PRO A 105 12.94 16.37 2.14
C PRO A 105 12.46 15.01 1.64
N LEU A 106 11.26 14.98 1.11
CA LEU A 106 10.79 13.91 0.25
C LEU A 106 11.38 14.08 -1.15
N TYR A 107 11.57 12.97 -1.88
CA TYR A 107 12.00 13.05 -3.27
C TYR A 107 10.87 13.62 -4.14
N SER A 108 9.70 13.01 -4.09
CA SER A 108 8.54 13.42 -4.87
C SER A 108 7.24 12.86 -4.30
N LEU A 109 6.15 13.62 -4.49
CA LEU A 109 4.76 13.15 -4.34
C LEU A 109 4.03 13.19 -5.70
N ASP A 110 4.76 13.14 -6.80
CA ASP A 110 4.20 13.08 -8.15
C ASP A 110 3.42 11.77 -8.35
N LYS A 111 2.28 11.86 -9.02
CA LYS A 111 1.43 10.71 -9.35
C LYS A 111 2.11 9.63 -10.20
N GLN A 112 3.20 9.97 -10.90
CA GLN A 112 3.99 9.00 -11.67
C GLN A 112 4.93 8.18 -10.78
N GLN A 113 5.32 8.70 -9.62
CA GLN A 113 6.30 8.09 -8.73
C GLN A 113 5.72 7.71 -7.37
N SER A 114 4.55 8.23 -7.04
CA SER A 114 3.87 8.02 -5.77
C SER A 114 2.46 7.52 -6.02
N SER A 115 1.98 6.64 -5.17
CA SER A 115 0.59 6.19 -5.20
C SER A 115 -0.03 6.25 -3.81
N LEU A 116 -1.30 6.59 -3.77
CA LEU A 116 -2.11 6.55 -2.56
C LEU A 116 -3.35 5.70 -2.85
N VAL A 117 -3.48 4.60 -2.12
CA VAL A 117 -4.56 3.64 -2.29
C VAL A 117 -5.21 3.36 -0.94
N TYR A 118 -6.53 3.34 -0.89
CA TYR A 118 -7.23 2.85 0.29
C TYR A 118 -7.21 1.32 0.28
N TYR A 119 -6.72 0.73 1.37
CA TYR A 119 -6.87 -0.69 1.60
C TYR A 119 -8.30 -0.97 2.13
N ASP A 120 -8.69 -0.26 3.17
CA ASP A 120 -10.05 -0.29 3.73
C ASP A 120 -10.48 1.13 4.14
N LYS A 121 -11.59 1.24 4.87
CA LYS A 121 -12.13 2.53 5.32
C LYS A 121 -11.22 3.28 6.32
N ASN A 122 -10.26 2.58 6.94
CA ASN A 122 -9.39 3.11 7.99
C ASN A 122 -7.91 3.08 7.61
N THR A 123 -7.55 2.40 6.52
CA THR A 123 -6.15 2.14 6.16
C THR A 123 -5.85 2.68 4.77
N ILE A 124 -4.88 3.56 4.71
CA ILE A 124 -4.32 4.11 3.47
C ILE A 124 -2.93 3.53 3.27
N VAL A 125 -2.67 3.02 2.08
CA VAL A 125 -1.34 2.62 1.63
C VAL A 125 -0.79 3.75 0.75
N LEU A 126 0.31 4.34 1.18
CA LEU A 126 1.03 5.36 0.45
C LEU A 126 2.40 4.82 0.06
N THR A 127 2.69 4.81 -1.23
CA THR A 127 4.03 4.53 -1.74
C THR A 127 4.63 5.81 -2.28
N MET A 128 5.88 6.08 -1.92
CA MET A 128 6.59 7.26 -2.37
C MET A 128 8.10 7.05 -2.34
N PRO A 129 8.84 7.64 -3.28
CA PRO A 129 10.29 7.63 -3.23
C PRO A 129 10.80 8.65 -2.20
N TYR A 130 11.90 8.31 -1.55
CA TYR A 130 12.60 9.20 -0.64
C TYR A 130 14.12 9.04 -0.78
N TRP A 131 14.86 10.02 -0.32
CA TRP A 131 16.31 10.00 -0.37
C TRP A 131 16.89 9.14 0.76
N VAL A 132 17.86 8.30 0.42
CA VAL A 132 18.63 7.48 1.34
C VAL A 132 20.12 7.67 1.08
N LYS A 133 20.94 7.50 2.10
CA LYS A 133 22.41 7.48 1.94
C LYS A 133 22.84 6.12 1.36
N VAL A 134 23.67 6.19 0.34
CA VAL A 134 24.27 5.00 -0.29
C VAL A 134 25.73 4.87 0.16
N THR A 135 26.11 3.71 0.64
CA THR A 135 27.49 3.38 1.04
C THR A 135 27.97 2.20 0.19
N ASN A 136 29.12 2.34 -0.45
CA ASN A 136 29.67 1.30 -1.32
C ASN A 136 28.72 0.77 -2.40
N SER A 137 27.94 1.66 -3.02
CA SER A 137 26.95 1.36 -4.06
C SER A 137 25.74 0.51 -3.57
N SER A 138 25.54 0.39 -2.26
CA SER A 138 24.40 -0.29 -1.67
C SER A 138 23.73 0.58 -0.60
N VAL A 139 22.47 0.30 -0.34
CA VAL A 139 21.72 0.88 0.77
C VAL A 139 21.77 -0.11 1.93
N GLU A 140 22.32 0.34 3.04
CA GLU A 140 22.42 -0.49 4.25
C GLU A 140 21.06 -0.54 4.99
N ASP A 141 20.72 -1.70 5.55
CA ASP A 141 19.49 -1.85 6.35
C ASP A 141 19.42 -0.89 7.54
N SER A 142 20.57 -0.55 8.11
CA SER A 142 20.70 0.41 9.19
C SER A 142 20.28 1.81 8.74
N GLU A 143 20.60 2.19 7.50
CA GLU A 143 20.18 3.46 6.91
C GLU A 143 18.67 3.48 6.71
N VAL A 144 18.10 2.42 6.13
CA VAL A 144 16.65 2.32 5.90
C VAL A 144 15.88 2.46 7.21
N LYS A 145 16.38 1.91 8.31
CA LYS A 145 15.73 1.96 9.64
C LYS A 145 15.71 3.32 10.29
N LYS A 146 16.58 4.24 9.88
CA LYS A 146 16.58 5.63 10.40
C LYS A 146 15.41 6.46 9.88
N HIS A 147 14.85 6.08 8.75
CA HIS A 147 13.79 6.83 8.08
C HIS A 147 12.43 6.44 8.63
N SER A 148 11.64 7.43 9.01
CA SER A 148 10.24 7.30 9.40
C SER A 148 9.38 8.35 8.72
N PHE A 149 8.08 8.08 8.63
CA PHE A 149 7.12 8.99 8.01
C PHE A 149 5.95 9.20 8.95
N VAL A 150 5.68 10.45 9.28
CA VAL A 150 4.60 10.82 10.18
C VAL A 150 3.47 11.44 9.36
N LEU A 151 2.30 10.82 9.43
CA LEU A 151 1.09 11.35 8.84
C LEU A 151 0.33 12.17 9.88
N SER A 152 0.08 13.44 9.59
CA SER A 152 -0.57 14.37 10.52
C SER A 152 -1.68 15.16 9.86
N TYR A 153 -2.56 15.75 10.67
CA TYR A 153 -3.62 16.65 10.24
C TYR A 153 -3.72 17.81 11.21
N ASP A 154 -4.38 18.88 10.79
CA ASP A 154 -4.64 20.04 11.62
C ASP A 154 -6.13 20.03 12.04
N PRO A 155 -6.42 19.69 13.31
CA PRO A 155 -7.81 19.65 13.78
C PRO A 155 -8.46 21.02 13.88
N GLU A 156 -7.68 22.10 14.04
CA GLU A 156 -8.22 23.48 14.12
C GLU A 156 -8.62 24.02 12.74
N ALA A 157 -8.02 23.46 11.68
CA ALA A 157 -8.37 23.82 10.31
C ALA A 157 -9.59 23.06 9.78
N MET A 158 -10.25 22.25 10.62
CA MET A 158 -11.40 21.43 10.24
C MET A 158 -12.69 21.90 10.89
N THR A 159 -13.78 21.86 10.12
CA THR A 159 -15.13 22.11 10.60
C THR A 159 -15.99 20.86 10.44
N ALA A 160 -17.09 20.76 11.18
CA ALA A 160 -18.02 19.63 11.10
C ALA A 160 -18.68 19.45 9.72
N SER A 161 -18.61 20.45 8.85
CA SER A 161 -19.13 20.42 7.48
C SER A 161 -18.12 20.02 6.43
N ASP A 162 -16.84 19.85 6.80
CA ASP A 162 -15.80 19.53 5.84
C ASP A 162 -15.93 18.09 5.34
N THR A 163 -15.89 17.94 4.03
CA THR A 163 -15.90 16.65 3.33
C THR A 163 -14.51 16.24 2.86
N LYS A 164 -13.49 17.07 3.16
CA LYS A 164 -12.10 16.85 2.76
C LYS A 164 -11.19 16.97 3.96
N LEU A 165 -10.34 15.97 4.15
CA LEU A 165 -9.26 15.99 5.14
C LEU A 165 -7.95 16.34 4.46
N LYS A 166 -7.26 17.38 4.94
CA LYS A 166 -5.92 17.72 4.51
C LYS A 166 -4.91 16.97 5.38
N LEU A 167 -4.16 16.10 4.75
CA LEU A 167 -3.09 15.35 5.40
C LEU A 167 -1.73 15.98 5.08
N TYR A 168 -0.86 15.98 6.07
CA TYR A 168 0.54 16.36 5.95
C TYR A 168 1.39 15.12 6.18
N ILE A 169 2.40 14.92 5.35
CA ILE A 169 3.39 13.88 5.54
C ILE A 169 4.74 14.51 5.84
N SER A 170 5.37 14.09 6.93
CA SER A 170 6.69 14.55 7.34
C SER A 170 7.66 13.38 7.29
N HIS A 171 8.77 13.57 6.59
CA HIS A 171 9.89 12.64 6.54
C HIS A 171 10.84 12.98 7.68
N VAL A 172 11.04 12.06 8.59
CA VAL A 172 11.90 12.20 9.76
C VAL A 172 13.03 11.18 9.66
N VAL A 173 14.26 11.65 9.80
CA VAL A 173 15.46 10.81 9.85
C VAL A 173 16.06 10.93 11.23
N GLU A 174 16.18 9.82 11.93
CA GLU A 174 16.87 9.73 13.19
C GLU A 174 18.37 9.57 12.93
N ASP A 175 19.11 10.63 13.08
CA ASP A 175 20.57 10.54 13.12
C ASP A 175 20.97 9.89 14.44
N ALA A 176 21.52 8.70 14.38
CA ALA A 176 22.08 8.03 15.53
C ALA A 176 23.31 8.83 16.01
N GLY A 177 23.04 9.89 16.79
CA GLY A 177 23.99 10.51 17.71
C GLY A 177 25.37 10.86 17.18
N GLU A 178 25.48 11.51 16.03
CA GLU A 178 26.65 12.36 15.79
C GLU A 178 26.39 13.70 16.49
N THR A 179 26.74 13.75 17.75
CA THR A 179 27.03 15.02 18.43
C THR A 179 28.19 15.67 17.68
N VAL A 180 27.90 16.78 16.98
CA VAL A 180 28.87 17.71 16.48
C VAL A 180 29.62 18.37 17.64
#